data_2685955aa8c648b34dd4661df4a30a0f
#
_entry.id   2685955aa8c648b34dd4661df4a30a0f
#
_cell.length_a   1.000
_cell.length_b   1.000
_cell.length_c   1.000
_cell.angle_alpha   90.00
_cell.angle_beta   90.00
_cell.angle_gamma   90.00
#
_symmetry.space_group_name_H-M   'P 1'
#
loop_
_entity.id
_entity.type
_entity.pdbx_description
1 polymer ?
#
loop_
_entity_poly.entity_id
_entity_poly.type
_entity_poly.pdbx_seq_one_letter_code
_entity_poly.pdbx_strand_id
1 'polypeptide(L)'
;YRKTLAHLTKVVEPQMCANKWTEMNYNHVPSKASQIYKNAFKRHDEAGYKTYLEGLVKGTTKVNAGAVFPYEIIRQVNEPQLMEAQWKAQPDYVPEGISFLPIIDCSGSMGWMGAKTGPVQPLEVAISLGLYLSERNKSIFKDMFVTFSEDPQFQYVKGNLQARMKQMSTSKWSMSTNIQAVFDKLLNLALKNNVKQEDMPTHM
;
A
#
# COMPACT_ATOMS: atom_id res chain seq x y z
N TYR A 1 -17.93 14.90 -28.91
CA TYR A 1 -17.26 15.08 -27.61
C TYR A 1 -16.48 13.83 -27.18
N ARG A 2 -17.12 12.64 -26.96
CA ARG A 2 -16.45 11.39 -26.55
C ARG A 2 -15.35 10.94 -27.51
N LYS A 3 -15.58 10.96 -28.82
CA LYS A 3 -14.60 10.59 -29.88
C LYS A 3 -13.40 11.54 -29.84
N THR A 4 -13.64 12.83 -29.66
CA THR A 4 -12.60 13.86 -29.60
C THR A 4 -11.77 13.67 -28.32
N LEU A 5 -12.40 13.43 -27.16
CA LEU A 5 -11.70 13.15 -25.89
C LEU A 5 -10.83 11.89 -25.99
N ALA A 6 -11.37 10.79 -26.52
CA ALA A 6 -10.62 9.54 -26.67
C ALA A 6 -9.37 9.71 -27.56
N HIS A 7 -9.47 10.57 -28.60
CA HIS A 7 -8.34 10.89 -29.47
C HIS A 7 -7.29 11.78 -28.77
N LEU A 8 -7.75 12.78 -27.99
CA LEU A 8 -6.87 13.74 -27.32
C LEU A 8 -6.22 13.20 -26.05
N THR A 9 -6.91 12.36 -25.30
CA THR A 9 -6.44 11.85 -23.99
C THR A 9 -5.50 10.66 -24.09
N LYS A 10 -5.33 10.09 -25.30
CA LYS A 10 -4.47 8.89 -25.53
C LYS A 10 -4.76 7.74 -24.55
N VAL A 11 -6.02 7.60 -24.16
CA VAL A 11 -6.45 6.49 -23.31
C VAL A 11 -6.33 5.15 -24.04
N VAL A 12 -6.10 4.08 -23.32
CA VAL A 12 -5.80 2.76 -23.91
C VAL A 12 -7.05 2.00 -24.38
N GLU A 13 -8.22 2.33 -23.86
CA GLU A 13 -9.46 1.65 -24.17
C GLU A 13 -9.82 1.62 -25.67
N PRO A 14 -9.64 2.70 -26.47
CA PRO A 14 -9.84 2.64 -27.92
C PRO A 14 -8.94 1.62 -28.63
N GLN A 15 -7.68 1.47 -28.18
CA GLN A 15 -6.77 0.48 -28.74
C GLN A 15 -7.19 -0.94 -28.36
N MET A 16 -7.63 -1.15 -27.11
CA MET A 16 -8.20 -2.41 -26.64
C MET A 16 -9.46 -2.80 -27.45
N CYS A 17 -10.39 -1.86 -27.66
CA CYS A 17 -11.60 -2.09 -28.44
C CYS A 17 -11.30 -2.36 -29.93
N ALA A 18 -10.24 -1.77 -30.47
CA ALA A 18 -9.78 -2.00 -31.84
C ALA A 18 -8.91 -3.27 -31.99
N ASN A 19 -8.74 -4.05 -30.93
CA ASN A 19 -7.86 -5.22 -30.84
C ASN A 19 -6.39 -4.94 -31.17
N LYS A 20 -5.92 -3.71 -30.87
CA LYS A 20 -4.56 -3.20 -31.12
C LYS A 20 -3.72 -3.25 -29.83
N TRP A 21 -3.68 -4.39 -29.19
CA TRP A 21 -3.05 -4.57 -27.88
C TRP A 21 -1.54 -4.31 -27.90
N THR A 22 -0.85 -4.76 -28.95
CA THR A 22 0.61 -4.60 -29.10
C THR A 22 1.04 -3.16 -29.43
N GLU A 23 0.11 -2.29 -29.84
CA GLU A 23 0.37 -0.89 -30.09
C GLU A 23 0.23 -0.01 -28.81
N MET A 24 -0.22 -0.60 -27.69
CA MET A 24 -0.48 0.14 -26.47
C MET A 24 0.81 0.58 -25.77
N ASN A 25 0.81 1.80 -25.26
CA ASN A 25 1.85 2.26 -24.37
C ASN A 25 1.42 2.07 -22.89
N TYR A 26 1.95 1.06 -22.23
CA TYR A 26 1.61 0.74 -20.84
C TYR A 26 1.91 1.86 -19.85
N ASN A 27 2.84 2.79 -20.14
CA ASN A 27 3.10 3.95 -19.29
C ASN A 27 1.91 4.93 -19.24
N HIS A 28 1.00 4.88 -20.21
CA HIS A 28 -0.20 5.71 -20.26
C HIS A 28 -1.43 5.03 -19.63
N VAL A 29 -1.32 3.77 -19.20
CA VAL A 29 -2.42 3.07 -18.53
C VAL A 29 -2.74 3.75 -17.21
N PRO A 30 -3.99 4.22 -16.98
CA PRO A 30 -4.38 4.79 -15.70
C PRO A 30 -4.21 3.80 -14.54
N SER A 31 -3.95 4.30 -13.34
CA SER A 31 -3.65 3.50 -12.15
C SER A 31 -4.70 2.42 -11.85
N LYS A 32 -5.99 2.76 -11.93
CA LYS A 32 -7.09 1.80 -11.73
C LYS A 32 -7.22 0.83 -12.89
N ALA A 33 -7.06 1.31 -14.12
CA ALA A 33 -7.15 0.49 -15.33
C ALA A 33 -6.08 -0.61 -15.35
N SER A 34 -4.87 -0.33 -14.86
CA SER A 34 -3.80 -1.32 -14.76
C SER A 34 -4.17 -2.50 -13.84
N GLN A 35 -4.97 -2.26 -12.80
CA GLN A 35 -5.47 -3.31 -11.92
C GLN A 35 -6.65 -4.08 -12.53
N ILE A 36 -7.55 -3.38 -13.20
CA ILE A 36 -8.76 -3.97 -13.78
C ILE A 36 -8.41 -4.84 -14.99
N TYR A 37 -7.58 -4.33 -15.90
CA TYR A 37 -7.32 -4.95 -17.21
C TYR A 37 -6.10 -5.87 -17.23
N LYS A 38 -5.39 -6.09 -16.12
CA LYS A 38 -4.18 -6.92 -16.07
C LYS A 38 -4.35 -8.31 -16.70
N ASN A 39 -5.49 -8.96 -16.48
CA ASN A 39 -5.78 -10.28 -17.06
C ASN A 39 -6.02 -10.19 -18.57
N ALA A 40 -6.61 -9.09 -19.05
CA ALA A 40 -6.77 -8.85 -20.48
C ALA A 40 -5.41 -8.57 -21.15
N PHE A 41 -4.55 -7.78 -20.52
CA PHE A 41 -3.17 -7.57 -21.00
C PHE A 41 -2.40 -8.87 -21.12
N LYS A 42 -2.44 -9.73 -20.11
CA LYS A 42 -1.81 -11.06 -20.15
C LYS A 42 -2.35 -11.95 -21.27
N ARG A 43 -3.65 -11.85 -21.56
CA ARG A 43 -4.29 -12.69 -22.59
C ARG A 43 -3.98 -12.22 -24.00
N HIS A 44 -3.96 -10.91 -24.24
CA HIS A 44 -3.91 -10.31 -25.57
C HIS A 44 -2.53 -9.78 -25.97
N ASP A 45 -1.65 -9.50 -25.00
CA ASP A 45 -0.28 -9.01 -25.24
C ASP A 45 0.65 -9.47 -24.09
N GLU A 46 0.78 -10.80 -23.93
CA GLU A 46 1.59 -11.38 -22.86
C GLU A 46 3.04 -10.89 -22.89
N ALA A 47 3.66 -10.85 -24.07
CA ALA A 47 5.05 -10.46 -24.24
C ALA A 47 5.29 -8.99 -23.90
N GLY A 48 4.43 -8.08 -24.42
CA GLY A 48 4.51 -6.64 -24.14
C GLY A 48 4.25 -6.34 -22.67
N TYR A 49 3.22 -6.96 -22.09
CA TYR A 49 2.91 -6.79 -20.67
C TYR A 49 4.02 -7.32 -19.75
N LYS A 50 4.62 -8.47 -20.07
CA LYS A 50 5.77 -9.00 -19.34
C LYS A 50 6.97 -8.05 -19.38
N THR A 51 7.31 -7.55 -20.57
CA THR A 51 8.37 -6.55 -20.76
C THR A 51 8.10 -5.29 -19.93
N TYR A 52 6.87 -4.82 -19.91
CA TYR A 52 6.45 -3.69 -19.08
C TYR A 52 6.70 -3.95 -17.59
N LEU A 53 6.26 -5.12 -17.07
CA LEU A 53 6.47 -5.48 -15.65
C LEU A 53 7.95 -5.60 -15.29
N GLU A 54 8.77 -6.16 -16.16
CA GLU A 54 10.24 -6.20 -15.97
C GLU A 54 10.83 -4.79 -15.96
N GLY A 55 10.33 -3.91 -16.82
CA GLY A 55 10.71 -2.50 -16.85
C GLY A 55 10.36 -1.76 -15.55
N LEU A 56 9.22 -2.08 -14.91
CA LEU A 56 8.86 -1.52 -13.59
C LEU A 56 9.88 -1.91 -12.52
N VAL A 57 10.34 -3.16 -12.51
CA VAL A 57 11.36 -3.63 -11.57
C VAL A 57 12.70 -2.93 -11.79
N LYS A 58 13.08 -2.72 -13.06
CA LYS A 58 14.32 -2.02 -13.45
C LYS A 58 14.23 -0.49 -13.35
N GLY A 59 13.03 0.06 -13.15
CA GLY A 59 12.82 1.51 -13.13
C GLY A 59 12.86 2.19 -14.51
N THR A 60 12.80 1.42 -15.59
CA THR A 60 12.81 1.94 -16.98
C THR A 60 11.42 2.29 -17.50
N THR A 61 10.37 1.77 -16.88
CA THR A 61 8.97 2.09 -17.16
C THR A 61 8.30 2.71 -15.96
N LYS A 62 7.19 3.43 -16.19
CA LYS A 62 6.43 4.12 -15.15
C LYS A 62 5.08 3.48 -14.95
N VAL A 63 4.58 3.51 -13.72
CA VAL A 63 3.21 3.15 -13.38
C VAL A 63 2.50 4.37 -12.78
N ASN A 64 1.22 4.53 -13.10
CA ASN A 64 0.38 5.53 -12.47
C ASN A 64 -0.22 4.97 -11.17
N ALA A 65 -0.18 5.75 -10.08
CA ALA A 65 -0.70 5.34 -8.77
C ALA A 65 -1.55 6.41 -8.07
N GLY A 66 -1.73 7.59 -8.68
CA GLY A 66 -2.43 8.72 -8.04
C GLY A 66 -3.94 8.53 -7.80
N ALA A 67 -4.58 7.54 -8.44
CA ALA A 67 -6.01 7.27 -8.30
C ALA A 67 -6.33 5.89 -7.72
N VAL A 68 -5.37 5.25 -7.03
CA VAL A 68 -5.58 4.00 -6.30
C VAL A 68 -5.26 4.21 -4.84
N PHE A 69 -6.06 3.61 -3.97
CA PHE A 69 -5.85 3.66 -2.53
C PHE A 69 -4.87 2.57 -2.06
N PRO A 70 -4.17 2.77 -0.93
CA PRO A 70 -3.25 1.78 -0.37
C PRO A 70 -3.84 0.38 -0.26
N TYR A 71 -5.09 0.23 0.21
CA TYR A 71 -5.75 -1.07 0.33
C TYR A 71 -5.99 -1.75 -1.02
N GLU A 72 -6.24 -1.00 -2.08
CA GLU A 72 -6.40 -1.54 -3.42
C GLU A 72 -5.09 -2.11 -3.98
N ILE A 73 -3.98 -1.49 -3.60
CA ILE A 73 -2.65 -1.96 -3.99
C ILE A 73 -2.31 -3.27 -3.28
N ILE A 74 -2.50 -3.35 -1.95
CA ILE A 74 -2.17 -4.58 -1.21
C ILE A 74 -3.01 -5.79 -1.61
N ARG A 75 -4.18 -5.58 -2.22
CA ARG A 75 -5.00 -6.67 -2.79
C ARG A 75 -4.42 -7.28 -4.08
N GLN A 76 -3.37 -6.66 -4.67
CA GLN A 76 -2.73 -7.13 -5.91
C GLN A 76 -1.65 -8.21 -5.67
N VAL A 77 -1.80 -9.04 -4.65
CA VAL A 77 -0.80 -10.06 -4.24
C VAL A 77 -0.36 -11.01 -5.36
N ASN A 78 -1.20 -11.20 -6.39
CA ASN A 78 -0.87 -12.04 -7.55
C ASN A 78 -0.02 -11.31 -8.61
N GLU A 79 0.20 -10.00 -8.45
CA GLU A 79 0.99 -9.14 -9.34
C GLU A 79 2.03 -8.36 -8.53
N PRO A 80 3.01 -9.03 -7.93
CA PRO A 80 3.93 -8.39 -6.98
C PRO A 80 4.74 -7.25 -7.59
N GLN A 81 5.07 -7.32 -8.88
CA GLN A 81 5.81 -6.26 -9.58
C GLN A 81 4.95 -5.01 -9.74
N LEU A 82 3.69 -5.15 -10.18
CA LEU A 82 2.75 -4.04 -10.30
C LEU A 82 2.41 -3.46 -8.92
N MET A 83 2.15 -4.33 -7.94
CA MET A 83 1.86 -3.95 -6.56
C MET A 83 2.97 -3.09 -5.96
N GLU A 84 4.21 -3.55 -6.04
CA GLU A 84 5.38 -2.83 -5.52
C GLU A 84 5.62 -1.51 -6.25
N ALA A 85 5.48 -1.51 -7.58
CA ALA A 85 5.64 -0.30 -8.39
C ALA A 85 4.57 0.74 -8.07
N GLN A 86 3.28 0.35 -7.97
CA GLN A 86 2.20 1.27 -7.58
C GLN A 86 2.38 1.80 -6.16
N TRP A 87 2.84 0.97 -5.23
CA TRP A 87 3.12 1.38 -3.86
C TRP A 87 4.19 2.47 -3.79
N LYS A 88 5.30 2.28 -4.49
CA LYS A 88 6.39 3.28 -4.56
C LYS A 88 5.98 4.56 -5.29
N ALA A 89 5.10 4.43 -6.28
CA ALA A 89 4.63 5.57 -7.07
C ALA A 89 3.46 6.33 -6.41
N GLN A 90 2.98 5.89 -5.25
CA GLN A 90 1.96 6.63 -4.51
C GLN A 90 2.51 7.99 -4.05
N PRO A 91 1.73 9.07 -4.21
CA PRO A 91 2.09 10.37 -3.65
C PRO A 91 2.35 10.29 -2.15
N ASP A 92 3.27 11.11 -1.66
CA ASP A 92 3.48 11.29 -0.22
C ASP A 92 2.49 12.33 0.30
N TYR A 93 1.53 11.86 1.09
CA TYR A 93 0.52 12.70 1.73
C TYR A 93 0.86 13.01 3.19
N VAL A 94 2.03 12.55 3.67
CA VAL A 94 2.47 12.84 5.05
C VAL A 94 3.04 14.24 5.11
N PRO A 95 2.44 15.17 5.89
CA PRO A 95 2.95 16.54 6.01
C PRO A 95 4.36 16.57 6.61
N GLU A 96 5.12 17.59 6.26
CA GLU A 96 6.43 17.81 6.88
C GLU A 96 6.30 18.15 8.36
N GLY A 97 7.27 17.70 9.16
CA GLY A 97 7.30 17.96 10.60
C GLY A 97 6.33 17.10 11.43
N ILE A 98 5.56 16.20 10.80
CA ILE A 98 4.67 15.29 11.52
C ILE A 98 5.35 13.93 11.70
N SER A 99 5.34 13.46 12.95
CA SER A 99 5.80 12.12 13.34
C SER A 99 4.60 11.27 13.68
N PHE A 100 4.40 10.17 12.94
CA PHE A 100 3.32 9.22 13.17
C PHE A 100 3.81 7.98 13.90
N LEU A 101 2.98 7.45 14.81
CA LEU A 101 3.06 6.08 15.29
C LEU A 101 1.72 5.40 15.05
N PRO A 102 1.52 4.69 13.93
CA PRO A 102 0.25 4.05 13.64
C PRO A 102 -0.10 3.00 14.68
N ILE A 103 -1.31 3.07 15.22
CA ILE A 103 -1.92 2.05 16.07
C ILE A 103 -2.96 1.33 15.24
N ILE A 104 -2.77 0.02 15.03
CA ILE A 104 -3.59 -0.75 14.10
C ILE A 104 -4.51 -1.66 14.89
N ASP A 105 -5.82 -1.41 14.77
CA ASP A 105 -6.85 -2.31 15.29
C ASP A 105 -6.94 -3.55 14.41
N CYS A 106 -6.78 -4.70 15.06
CA CYS A 106 -6.79 -6.01 14.44
C CYS A 106 -7.77 -6.95 15.14
N SER A 107 -8.73 -6.39 15.85
CA SER A 107 -9.80 -7.14 16.50
C SER A 107 -10.65 -7.91 15.47
N GLY A 108 -11.38 -8.94 15.92
CA GLY A 108 -12.15 -9.80 15.06
C GLY A 108 -13.24 -9.08 14.25
N SER A 109 -13.75 -7.94 14.74
CA SER A 109 -14.71 -7.09 14.03
C SER A 109 -14.15 -6.40 12.80
N MET A 110 -12.82 -6.27 12.69
CA MET A 110 -12.13 -5.69 11.54
C MET A 110 -12.08 -6.62 10.32
N GLY A 111 -12.50 -7.89 10.49
CA GLY A 111 -12.48 -8.88 9.41
C GLY A 111 -11.13 -9.58 9.26
N TRP A 112 -10.79 -9.98 8.05
CA TRP A 112 -9.57 -10.73 7.75
C TRP A 112 -8.85 -10.19 6.52
N MET A 113 -7.56 -10.51 6.42
CA MET A 113 -6.74 -10.20 5.25
C MET A 113 -6.87 -11.27 4.17
N GLY A 114 -6.78 -10.85 2.91
CA GLY A 114 -6.57 -11.76 1.78
C GLY A 114 -7.81 -12.17 1.00
N ALA A 115 -8.96 -11.54 1.22
CA ALA A 115 -10.09 -11.68 0.31
C ALA A 115 -9.73 -11.04 -1.05
N LYS A 116 -9.33 -11.84 -2.02
CA LYS A 116 -8.97 -11.37 -3.38
C LYS A 116 -10.16 -10.76 -4.13
N THR A 117 -11.37 -11.16 -3.74
CA THR A 117 -12.65 -10.73 -4.31
C THR A 117 -13.63 -10.51 -3.17
N GLY A 118 -14.59 -9.63 -3.39
CA GLY A 118 -15.62 -9.31 -2.39
C GLY A 118 -15.42 -7.92 -1.77
N PRO A 119 -16.24 -7.57 -0.76
CA PRO A 119 -16.19 -6.26 -0.11
C PRO A 119 -14.85 -6.03 0.57
N VAL A 120 -14.45 -4.75 0.62
CA VAL A 120 -13.25 -4.33 1.33
C VAL A 120 -13.45 -4.57 2.82
N GLN A 121 -12.49 -5.23 3.46
CA GLN A 121 -12.51 -5.43 4.90
C GLN A 121 -11.88 -4.22 5.62
N PRO A 122 -12.42 -3.78 6.76
CA PRO A 122 -11.80 -2.71 7.55
C PRO A 122 -10.33 -2.97 7.87
N LEU A 123 -9.96 -4.23 8.13
CA LEU A 123 -8.60 -4.64 8.41
C LEU A 123 -7.64 -4.38 7.22
N GLU A 124 -8.09 -4.60 5.98
CA GLU A 124 -7.27 -4.30 4.79
C GLU A 124 -6.93 -2.80 4.71
N VAL A 125 -7.92 -1.96 5.02
CA VAL A 125 -7.73 -0.50 5.06
C VAL A 125 -6.76 -0.12 6.18
N ALA A 126 -6.99 -0.60 7.40
CA ALA A 126 -6.19 -0.30 8.58
C ALA A 126 -4.71 -0.69 8.36
N ILE A 127 -4.46 -1.91 7.89
CA ILE A 127 -3.10 -2.40 7.61
C ILE A 127 -2.43 -1.59 6.51
N SER A 128 -3.14 -1.33 5.40
CA SER A 128 -2.54 -0.58 4.29
C SER A 128 -2.17 0.85 4.68
N LEU A 129 -3.02 1.51 5.46
CA LEU A 129 -2.73 2.85 5.97
C LEU A 129 -1.60 2.83 7.00
N GLY A 130 -1.58 1.84 7.90
CA GLY A 130 -0.48 1.67 8.86
C GLY A 130 0.86 1.48 8.18
N LEU A 131 0.93 0.62 7.15
CA LEU A 131 2.14 0.44 6.33
C LEU A 131 2.52 1.73 5.60
N TYR A 132 1.53 2.41 5.00
CA TYR A 132 1.76 3.65 4.27
C TYR A 132 2.35 4.74 5.17
N LEU A 133 1.76 4.97 6.34
CA LEU A 133 2.19 5.99 7.30
C LEU A 133 3.55 5.63 7.92
N SER A 134 3.75 4.38 8.33
CA SER A 134 5.01 3.94 8.95
C SER A 134 6.20 4.08 7.99
N GLU A 135 6.02 3.71 6.72
CA GLU A 135 7.10 3.79 5.72
C GLU A 135 7.49 5.23 5.38
N ARG A 136 6.50 6.15 5.33
CA ARG A 136 6.72 7.56 5.00
C ARG A 136 7.06 8.43 6.19
N ASN A 137 7.01 7.86 7.38
CA ASN A 137 7.43 8.53 8.60
C ASN A 137 8.92 8.89 8.53
N LYS A 138 9.27 10.13 8.88
CA LYS A 138 10.65 10.65 8.88
C LYS A 138 11.28 10.69 10.27
N SER A 139 10.55 10.24 11.30
CA SER A 139 10.99 10.21 12.70
C SER A 139 11.72 8.93 13.07
N ILE A 140 12.15 8.83 14.33
CA ILE A 140 12.72 7.60 14.91
C ILE A 140 11.75 6.41 14.88
N PHE A 141 10.45 6.68 14.74
CA PHE A 141 9.39 5.66 14.62
C PHE A 141 9.14 5.20 13.17
N LYS A 142 10.05 5.53 12.24
CA LYS A 142 9.97 5.05 10.86
C LYS A 142 9.91 3.53 10.83
N ASP A 143 9.05 3.01 9.94
CA ASP A 143 8.82 1.57 9.76
C ASP A 143 8.23 0.85 10.98
N MET A 144 7.74 1.61 11.97
CA MET A 144 7.11 1.09 13.18
C MET A 144 5.60 1.28 13.18
N PHE A 145 4.92 0.34 13.79
CA PHE A 145 3.51 0.44 14.17
C PHE A 145 3.26 -0.31 15.49
N VAL A 146 2.12 -0.06 16.09
CA VAL A 146 1.69 -0.76 17.32
C VAL A 146 0.45 -1.57 16.99
N THR A 147 0.42 -2.84 17.41
CA THR A 147 -0.81 -3.63 17.37
C THR A 147 -1.69 -3.26 18.56
N PHE A 148 -2.95 -3.03 18.30
CA PHE A 148 -3.95 -2.72 19.29
C PHE A 148 -4.46 -4.05 19.91
N SER A 149 -3.97 -4.36 21.11
CA SER A 149 -4.27 -5.61 21.81
C SER A 149 -4.20 -5.42 23.32
N GLU A 150 -4.56 -6.45 24.10
CA GLU A 150 -4.40 -6.45 25.57
C GLU A 150 -2.93 -6.26 25.98
N ASP A 151 -2.01 -6.85 25.22
CA ASP A 151 -0.58 -6.62 25.33
C ASP A 151 -0.04 -6.02 24.02
N PRO A 152 -0.13 -4.69 23.83
CA PRO A 152 0.31 -4.02 22.61
C PRO A 152 1.77 -4.30 22.32
N GLN A 153 2.11 -4.56 21.08
CA GLN A 153 3.49 -4.80 20.68
C GLN A 153 3.94 -3.76 19.66
N PHE A 154 5.14 -3.18 19.89
CA PHE A 154 5.83 -2.43 18.85
C PHE A 154 6.34 -3.42 17.81
N GLN A 155 5.90 -3.20 16.59
CA GLN A 155 6.31 -3.99 15.43
C GLN A 155 7.18 -3.14 14.51
N TYR A 156 8.21 -3.75 13.99
CA TYR A 156 9.10 -3.12 13.04
C TYR A 156 9.09 -3.90 11.74
N VAL A 157 8.71 -3.26 10.64
CA VAL A 157 8.56 -3.91 9.34
C VAL A 157 9.58 -3.39 8.34
N LYS A 158 10.26 -4.30 7.65
CA LYS A 158 11.30 -3.98 6.66
C LYS A 158 11.12 -4.76 5.37
N GLY A 159 11.73 -4.23 4.33
CA GLY A 159 11.76 -4.86 3.03
C GLY A 159 10.75 -4.26 2.06
N ASN A 160 10.47 -4.98 0.98
CA ASN A 160 9.43 -4.60 0.02
C ASN A 160 8.03 -4.79 0.59
N LEU A 161 7.02 -4.26 -0.08
CA LEU A 161 5.63 -4.29 0.40
C LEU A 161 5.16 -5.72 0.73
N GLN A 162 5.51 -6.71 -0.09
CA GLN A 162 5.12 -8.10 0.15
C GLN A 162 5.74 -8.66 1.44
N ALA A 163 7.02 -8.36 1.69
CA ALA A 163 7.70 -8.76 2.93
C ALA A 163 7.08 -8.08 4.16
N ARG A 164 6.78 -6.77 4.07
CA ARG A 164 6.12 -6.00 5.13
C ARG A 164 4.72 -6.55 5.43
N MET A 165 3.92 -6.85 4.41
CA MET A 165 2.60 -7.47 4.58
C MET A 165 2.70 -8.84 5.27
N LYS A 166 3.68 -9.66 4.89
CA LYS A 166 3.92 -10.96 5.53
C LYS A 166 4.30 -10.80 7.00
N GLN A 167 5.19 -9.87 7.32
CA GLN A 167 5.57 -9.59 8.71
C GLN A 167 4.36 -9.15 9.54
N MET A 168 3.52 -8.27 8.99
CA MET A 168 2.27 -7.88 9.65
C MET A 168 1.34 -9.06 9.87
N SER A 169 1.12 -9.91 8.88
CA SER A 169 0.21 -11.07 9.00
C SER A 169 0.65 -12.11 10.03
N THR A 170 1.94 -12.14 10.39
CA THR A 170 2.50 -13.04 11.41
C THR A 170 2.58 -12.41 12.80
N SER A 171 2.25 -11.14 12.95
CA SER A 171 2.21 -10.46 14.24
C SER A 171 1.13 -11.09 15.15
N LYS A 172 1.36 -11.05 16.44
CA LYS A 172 0.36 -11.53 17.40
C LYS A 172 -0.82 -10.57 17.45
N TRP A 173 -1.98 -11.06 17.08
CA TRP A 173 -3.24 -10.35 17.06
C TRP A 173 -4.08 -10.83 18.26
N SER A 174 -4.50 -9.92 19.12
CA SER A 174 -5.40 -10.21 20.25
C SER A 174 -6.74 -9.53 20.02
N MET A 175 -7.82 -10.12 20.53
CA MET A 175 -9.18 -9.63 20.31
C MET A 175 -9.60 -8.51 21.27
N SER A 176 -8.74 -8.12 22.21
CA SER A 176 -9.04 -7.07 23.18
C SER A 176 -8.36 -5.75 22.80
N THR A 177 -8.97 -4.64 23.15
CA THR A 177 -8.51 -3.29 22.86
C THR A 177 -8.18 -2.56 24.16
N ASN A 178 -6.88 -2.47 24.50
CA ASN A 178 -6.42 -1.73 25.67
C ASN A 178 -5.56 -0.54 25.22
N ILE A 179 -6.19 0.61 25.03
CA ILE A 179 -5.50 1.82 24.58
C ILE A 179 -4.55 2.37 25.64
N GLN A 180 -4.89 2.23 26.94
CA GLN A 180 -4.03 2.65 28.06
C GLN A 180 -2.68 1.91 27.99
N ALA A 181 -2.69 0.60 27.74
CA ALA A 181 -1.48 -0.20 27.63
C ALA A 181 -0.56 0.26 26.48
N VAL A 182 -1.12 0.81 25.39
CA VAL A 182 -0.33 1.39 24.29
C VAL A 182 0.46 2.61 24.77
N PHE A 183 -0.20 3.53 25.49
CA PHE A 183 0.47 4.72 26.05
C PHE A 183 1.50 4.36 27.10
N ASP A 184 1.19 3.42 28.00
CA ASP A 184 2.12 2.95 29.04
C ASP A 184 3.38 2.33 28.41
N LYS A 185 3.20 1.51 27.36
CA LYS A 185 4.34 0.93 26.63
C LYS A 185 5.16 1.99 25.89
N LEU A 186 4.51 2.96 25.26
CA LEU A 186 5.20 4.05 24.56
C LEU A 186 6.04 4.86 25.56
N LEU A 187 5.45 5.23 26.70
CA LEU A 187 6.16 5.94 27.75
C LEU A 187 7.35 5.14 28.28
N ASN A 188 7.15 3.86 28.59
CA ASN A 188 8.21 2.98 29.06
C ASN A 188 9.34 2.82 28.02
N LEU A 189 9.00 2.72 26.72
CA LEU A 189 9.98 2.67 25.65
C LEU A 189 10.78 3.97 25.57
N ALA A 190 10.11 5.12 25.66
CA ALA A 190 10.73 6.44 25.62
C ALA A 190 11.68 6.64 26.81
N LEU A 191 11.25 6.31 28.04
CA LEU A 191 12.08 6.40 29.25
C LEU A 191 13.31 5.48 29.17
N LYS A 192 13.11 4.22 28.77
CA LYS A 192 14.18 3.23 28.67
C LYS A 192 15.27 3.63 27.65
N ASN A 193 14.89 4.31 26.58
CA ASN A 193 15.80 4.70 25.50
C ASN A 193 16.18 6.18 25.54
N ASN A 194 15.82 6.91 26.60
CA ASN A 194 16.07 8.34 26.76
C ASN A 194 15.60 9.16 25.52
N VAL A 195 14.42 8.82 24.98
CA VAL A 195 13.84 9.53 23.84
C VAL A 195 13.46 10.94 24.29
N LYS A 196 13.92 11.95 23.54
CA LYS A 196 13.59 13.33 23.84
C LYS A 196 12.13 13.64 23.51
N GLN A 197 11.56 14.64 24.18
CA GLN A 197 10.20 15.09 23.93
C GLN A 197 9.96 15.48 22.47
N GLU A 198 10.96 16.10 21.82
CA GLU A 198 10.91 16.53 20.42
C GLU A 198 10.87 15.37 19.43
N ASP A 199 11.37 14.19 19.84
CA ASP A 199 11.41 12.97 19.02
C ASP A 199 10.16 12.07 19.21
N MET A 200 9.29 12.40 20.16
CA MET A 200 8.06 11.66 20.42
C MET A 200 7.06 11.79 19.25
N PRO A 201 6.17 10.78 19.05
CA PRO A 201 5.18 10.90 17.98
C PRO A 201 4.25 12.08 18.26
N THR A 202 4.04 12.90 17.24
CA THR A 202 3.09 14.02 17.30
C THR A 202 1.65 13.56 17.05
N HIS A 203 1.49 12.42 16.37
CA HIS A 203 0.19 11.82 16.03
C HIS A 203 0.24 10.29 16.20
N MET A 204 -0.84 9.75 16.73
CA MET A 204 -1.08 8.32 16.85
C MET A 204 -2.44 7.96 16.26
#